data_25fabb4786172ee00eaea59e13b7e82e
#
_entry.id   25fabb4786172ee00eaea59e13b7e82e
#
_cell.length_a   1.000
_cell.length_b   1.000
_cell.length_c   1.000
_cell.angle_alpha   90.00
_cell.angle_beta   90.00
_cell.angle_gamma   90.00
#
_symmetry.space_group_name_H-M   'P 1'
#
loop_
_entity.id
_entity.type
_entity.pdbx_description
1 polymer ?
#
loop_
_entity_poly.entity_id
_entity_poly.type
_entity_poly.pdbx_seq_one_letter_code
_entity_poly.pdbx_strand_id
1 'polypeptide(L)'
;MIFLSKLFFIFLICSTQLLSDDLIDDENFYNNGVKLYDEGNFKESFIVFFNLSEKGNKDAIYNLSNMYFEGIGTTQNYHKSLEYTWLCSLNGNKKCINKLKKVKDKLTEEEVIQISKSIPEKLENDFLNNDNIISAFKLGYWFEKFSPEIDFEKSYLWYSVSVSAGVYKAMKLRDRVGELIDKKKINELQIEANEIFTKNKYFGNKGENNDI
;
A
#
# COMPACT_ATOMS: atom_id res chain seq x y z
N MET A 1 -24.25 21.74 31.18
CA MET A 1 -22.94 21.78 30.51
C MET A 1 -21.98 20.67 30.95
N ILE A 2 -22.08 20.14 32.16
CA ILE A 2 -21.18 19.08 32.69
C ILE A 2 -21.50 17.65 32.15
N PHE A 3 -22.74 17.40 31.75
CA PHE A 3 -23.17 16.09 31.25
C PHE A 3 -22.69 15.77 29.82
N LEU A 4 -22.58 16.76 28.94
CA LEU A 4 -22.09 16.58 27.56
C LEU A 4 -20.58 16.30 27.52
N SER A 5 -19.79 16.86 28.45
CA SER A 5 -18.35 16.64 28.50
C SER A 5 -17.96 15.22 28.92
N LYS A 6 -18.77 14.61 29.81
CA LYS A 6 -18.55 13.22 30.24
C LYS A 6 -18.88 12.20 29.14
N LEU A 7 -19.89 12.47 28.32
CA LEU A 7 -20.26 11.58 27.20
C LEU A 7 -19.19 11.62 26.09
N PHE A 8 -18.63 12.80 25.81
CA PHE A 8 -17.54 12.96 24.82
C PHE A 8 -16.24 12.25 25.27
N PHE A 9 -15.94 12.30 26.57
CA PHE A 9 -14.75 11.62 27.12
C PHE A 9 -14.89 10.09 27.11
N ILE A 10 -16.09 9.55 27.37
CA ILE A 10 -16.37 8.10 27.30
C ILE A 10 -16.28 7.59 25.85
N PHE A 11 -16.74 8.38 24.87
CA PHE A 11 -16.65 8.01 23.45
C PHE A 11 -15.19 8.01 22.96
N LEU A 12 -14.37 8.96 23.44
CA LEU A 12 -12.94 9.02 23.10
C LEU A 12 -12.16 7.84 23.70
N ILE A 13 -12.45 7.44 24.93
CA ILE A 13 -11.79 6.29 25.60
C ILE A 13 -12.20 4.98 24.93
N CYS A 14 -13.47 4.82 24.54
CA CYS A 14 -13.96 3.62 23.87
C CYS A 14 -13.35 3.44 22.47
N SER A 15 -13.17 4.54 21.72
CA SER A 15 -12.53 4.48 20.39
C SER A 15 -11.03 4.19 20.45
N THR A 16 -10.33 4.66 21.49
CA THR A 16 -8.90 4.35 21.70
C THR A 16 -8.67 2.92 22.17
N GLN A 17 -9.58 2.34 22.96
CA GLN A 17 -9.51 0.94 23.37
C GLN A 17 -9.75 -0.02 22.19
N LEU A 18 -10.76 0.23 21.33
CA LEU A 18 -11.00 -0.59 20.15
C LEU A 18 -9.80 -0.62 19.20
N LEU A 19 -9.16 0.53 18.95
CA LEU A 19 -7.94 0.60 18.12
C LEU A 19 -6.74 -0.10 18.78
N SER A 20 -6.63 -0.09 20.11
CA SER A 20 -5.54 -0.76 20.82
C SER A 20 -5.72 -2.28 20.83
N ASP A 21 -6.95 -2.77 20.92
CA ASP A 21 -7.24 -4.21 20.96
C ASP A 21 -6.97 -4.86 19.58
N ASP A 22 -7.34 -4.20 18.47
CA ASP A 22 -7.03 -4.68 17.12
C ASP A 22 -5.51 -4.71 16.84
N LEU A 23 -4.75 -3.72 17.31
CA LEU A 23 -3.31 -3.67 17.12
C LEU A 23 -2.57 -4.73 17.96
N ILE A 24 -3.03 -4.98 19.20
CA ILE A 24 -2.47 -6.02 20.08
C ILE A 24 -2.79 -7.40 19.50
N ASP A 25 -3.95 -7.58 18.90
CA ASP A 25 -4.35 -8.84 18.29
C ASP A 25 -3.50 -9.13 17.03
N ASP A 26 -3.28 -8.17 16.15
CA ASP A 26 -2.43 -8.34 14.96
C ASP A 26 -0.94 -8.61 15.32
N GLU A 27 -0.40 -8.02 16.38
CA GLU A 27 0.95 -8.33 16.88
C GLU A 27 1.03 -9.76 17.46
N ASN A 28 0.03 -10.18 18.21
CA ASN A 28 -0.05 -11.54 18.74
C ASN A 28 -0.17 -12.57 17.60
N PHE A 29 -0.99 -12.29 16.56
CA PHE A 29 -1.10 -13.13 15.39
C PHE A 29 0.23 -13.21 14.62
N TYR A 30 0.94 -12.10 14.46
CA TYR A 30 2.24 -12.08 13.80
C TYR A 30 3.26 -12.93 14.58
N ASN A 31 3.34 -12.76 15.88
CA ASN A 31 4.23 -13.53 16.75
C ASN A 31 3.89 -15.02 16.73
N ASN A 32 2.61 -15.38 16.64
CA ASN A 32 2.19 -16.77 16.42
C ASN A 32 2.68 -17.31 15.06
N GLY A 33 2.60 -16.53 14.00
CA GLY A 33 3.15 -16.89 12.68
C GLY A 33 4.66 -17.16 12.73
N VAL A 34 5.42 -16.31 13.44
CA VAL A 34 6.86 -16.50 13.65
C VAL A 34 7.14 -17.77 14.45
N LYS A 35 6.41 -17.98 15.55
CA LYS A 35 6.55 -19.18 16.37
C LYS A 35 6.30 -20.46 15.57
N LEU A 36 5.22 -20.50 14.78
CA LEU A 36 4.90 -21.64 13.90
C LEU A 36 6.04 -21.89 12.89
N TYR A 37 6.63 -20.83 12.36
CA TYR A 37 7.78 -20.95 11.45
C TYR A 37 8.99 -21.58 12.15
N ASP A 38 9.33 -21.12 13.36
CA ASP A 38 10.47 -21.60 14.15
C ASP A 38 10.29 -23.06 14.60
N GLU A 39 9.04 -23.48 14.82
CA GLU A 39 8.67 -24.86 15.15
C GLU A 39 8.63 -25.79 13.92
N GLY A 40 8.83 -25.27 12.69
CA GLY A 40 8.76 -26.05 11.46
C GLY A 40 7.34 -26.26 10.91
N ASN A 41 6.33 -25.65 11.52
CA ASN A 41 4.93 -25.68 11.09
C ASN A 41 4.71 -24.65 9.96
N PHE A 42 5.46 -24.82 8.86
CA PHE A 42 5.59 -23.81 7.80
C PHE A 42 4.28 -23.51 7.08
N LYS A 43 3.43 -24.51 6.86
CA LYS A 43 2.16 -24.33 6.16
C LYS A 43 1.19 -23.46 6.96
N GLU A 44 1.10 -23.69 8.26
CA GLU A 44 0.28 -22.91 9.20
C GLU A 44 0.83 -21.50 9.32
N SER A 45 2.15 -21.34 9.44
CA SER A 45 2.83 -20.03 9.44
C SER A 45 2.53 -19.24 8.16
N PHE A 46 2.59 -19.90 6.99
CA PHE A 46 2.25 -19.26 5.72
C PHE A 46 0.81 -18.75 5.72
N ILE A 47 -0.16 -19.50 6.20
CA ILE A 47 -1.56 -19.07 6.29
C ILE A 47 -1.71 -17.85 7.19
N VAL A 48 -1.03 -17.84 8.35
CA VAL A 48 -1.04 -16.70 9.26
C VAL A 48 -0.49 -15.44 8.59
N PHE A 49 0.69 -15.53 7.97
CA PHE A 49 1.28 -14.38 7.27
C PHE A 49 0.45 -13.94 6.06
N PHE A 50 -0.19 -14.87 5.34
CA PHE A 50 -1.08 -14.53 4.24
C PHE A 50 -2.26 -13.68 4.74
N ASN A 51 -2.96 -14.12 5.77
CA ASN A 51 -4.08 -13.38 6.34
C ASN A 51 -3.67 -11.99 6.87
N LEU A 52 -2.51 -11.90 7.51
CA LEU A 52 -1.97 -10.62 7.98
C LEU A 52 -1.55 -9.70 6.83
N SER A 53 -1.05 -10.25 5.73
CA SER A 53 -0.68 -9.45 4.55
C SER A 53 -1.88 -8.80 3.88
N GLU A 54 -3.04 -9.48 3.87
CA GLU A 54 -4.30 -8.91 3.35
C GLU A 54 -4.79 -7.74 4.21
N LYS A 55 -4.46 -7.73 5.49
CA LYS A 55 -4.67 -6.60 6.40
C LYS A 55 -3.59 -5.50 6.27
N GLY A 56 -2.59 -5.69 5.41
CA GLY A 56 -1.52 -4.73 5.16
C GLY A 56 -0.35 -4.80 6.15
N ASN A 57 -0.24 -5.87 6.95
CA ASN A 57 0.90 -6.06 7.88
C ASN A 57 2.22 -6.16 7.10
N LYS A 58 3.11 -5.20 7.34
CA LYS A 58 4.35 -5.01 6.55
C LYS A 58 5.36 -6.14 6.73
N ASP A 59 5.42 -6.71 7.93
CA ASP A 59 6.36 -7.77 8.26
C ASP A 59 5.86 -9.11 7.73
N ALA A 60 4.55 -9.34 7.74
CA ALA A 60 3.93 -10.49 7.08
C ALA A 60 4.16 -10.47 5.56
N ILE A 61 4.03 -9.31 4.91
CA ILE A 61 4.33 -9.14 3.48
C ILE A 61 5.79 -9.51 3.17
N TYR A 62 6.73 -9.11 4.04
CA TYR A 62 8.14 -9.49 3.92
C TYR A 62 8.33 -11.02 4.04
N ASN A 63 7.71 -11.64 5.05
CA ASN A 63 7.81 -13.08 5.26
C ASN A 63 7.22 -13.87 4.09
N LEU A 64 6.06 -13.47 3.57
CA LEU A 64 5.48 -14.11 2.37
C LEU A 64 6.39 -14.02 1.15
N SER A 65 7.02 -12.85 0.94
CA SER A 65 8.00 -12.70 -0.14
C SER A 65 9.13 -13.74 -0.03
N ASN A 66 9.59 -14.06 1.20
CA ASN A 66 10.62 -15.07 1.42
C ASN A 66 10.08 -16.49 1.27
N MET A 67 8.90 -16.77 1.84
CA MET A 67 8.28 -18.10 1.78
C MET A 67 7.99 -18.52 0.34
N TYR A 68 7.49 -17.60 -0.51
CA TYR A 68 7.34 -17.85 -1.94
C TYR A 68 8.67 -18.01 -2.68
N PHE A 69 9.71 -17.26 -2.28
CA PHE A 69 11.03 -17.33 -2.91
C PHE A 69 11.70 -18.69 -2.66
N GLU A 70 11.62 -19.19 -1.43
CA GLU A 70 12.28 -20.42 -1.02
C GLU A 70 11.37 -21.67 -1.14
N GLY A 71 10.06 -21.48 -1.33
CA GLY A 71 9.09 -22.59 -1.36
C GLY A 71 8.84 -23.20 0.03
N ILE A 72 8.84 -22.36 1.08
CA ILE A 72 8.64 -22.80 2.47
C ILE A 72 7.18 -22.56 2.86
N GLY A 73 6.49 -23.61 3.31
CA GLY A 73 5.06 -23.57 3.66
C GLY A 73 4.11 -23.45 2.45
N THR A 74 4.66 -23.26 1.27
CA THR A 74 3.97 -23.18 -0.02
C THR A 74 4.90 -23.66 -1.13
N THR A 75 4.39 -23.83 -2.36
CA THR A 75 5.24 -24.10 -3.53
C THR A 75 6.08 -22.89 -3.87
N GLN A 76 7.33 -23.12 -4.30
CA GLN A 76 8.20 -22.04 -4.78
C GLN A 76 7.53 -21.30 -5.95
N ASN A 77 7.48 -19.96 -5.85
CA ASN A 77 6.84 -19.12 -6.85
C ASN A 77 7.51 -17.75 -6.93
N TYR A 78 8.39 -17.57 -7.92
CA TYR A 78 9.11 -16.30 -8.10
C TYR A 78 8.22 -15.15 -8.54
N HIS A 79 7.09 -15.42 -9.26
CA HIS A 79 6.11 -14.40 -9.63
C HIS A 79 5.47 -13.78 -8.35
N LYS A 80 4.96 -14.63 -7.46
CA LYS A 80 4.41 -14.18 -6.18
C LYS A 80 5.47 -13.55 -5.28
N SER A 81 6.67 -14.13 -5.25
CA SER A 81 7.79 -13.51 -4.51
C SER A 81 8.09 -12.10 -5.00
N LEU A 82 8.09 -11.84 -6.31
CA LEU A 82 8.33 -10.51 -6.87
C LEU A 82 7.20 -9.53 -6.51
N GLU A 83 5.94 -9.96 -6.65
CA GLU A 83 4.77 -9.17 -6.28
C GLU A 83 4.87 -8.71 -4.80
N TYR A 84 5.05 -9.64 -3.86
CA TYR A 84 5.20 -9.32 -2.44
C TYR A 84 6.48 -8.53 -2.14
N THR A 85 7.58 -8.74 -2.88
CA THR A 85 8.81 -7.94 -2.73
C THR A 85 8.57 -6.48 -3.12
N TRP A 86 7.81 -6.20 -4.19
CA TRP A 86 7.44 -4.84 -4.57
C TRP A 86 6.52 -4.19 -3.54
N LEU A 87 5.45 -4.88 -3.11
CA LEU A 87 4.55 -4.36 -2.08
C LEU A 87 5.29 -4.04 -0.77
N CYS A 88 6.22 -4.91 -0.37
CA CYS A 88 7.09 -4.71 0.78
C CYS A 88 8.03 -3.50 0.57
N SER A 89 8.59 -3.32 -0.62
CA SER A 89 9.45 -2.18 -0.97
C SER A 89 8.69 -0.85 -0.94
N LEU A 90 7.45 -0.84 -1.42
CA LEU A 90 6.54 0.31 -1.36
C LEU A 90 6.13 0.68 0.08
N ASN A 91 6.24 -0.25 1.02
CA ASN A 91 6.12 0.01 2.45
C ASN A 91 7.40 0.57 3.08
N GLY A 92 8.47 0.79 2.28
CA GLY A 92 9.75 1.35 2.72
C GLY A 92 10.69 0.34 3.38
N ASN A 93 10.42 -0.97 3.26
CA ASN A 93 11.29 -2.00 3.83
C ASN A 93 12.59 -2.15 3.00
N LYS A 94 13.71 -1.73 3.58
CA LYS A 94 15.02 -1.77 2.93
C LYS A 94 15.48 -3.19 2.56
N LYS A 95 15.09 -4.22 3.34
CA LYS A 95 15.43 -5.62 3.03
C LYS A 95 14.77 -6.06 1.72
N CYS A 96 13.52 -5.64 1.49
CA CYS A 96 12.81 -5.93 0.24
C CYS A 96 13.42 -5.19 -0.94
N ILE A 97 13.76 -3.90 -0.78
CA ILE A 97 14.41 -3.12 -1.84
C ILE A 97 15.73 -3.81 -2.28
N ASN A 98 16.54 -4.25 -1.31
CA ASN A 98 17.79 -4.96 -1.59
C ASN A 98 17.57 -6.35 -2.23
N LYS A 99 16.44 -6.99 -1.95
CA LYS A 99 16.08 -8.30 -2.49
C LYS A 99 15.57 -8.24 -3.93
N LEU A 100 15.03 -7.09 -4.39
CA LEU A 100 14.41 -6.96 -5.72
C LEU A 100 15.26 -7.53 -6.84
N LYS A 101 16.56 -7.21 -6.87
CA LYS A 101 17.44 -7.74 -7.90
C LYS A 101 17.51 -9.28 -7.86
N LYS A 102 17.70 -9.87 -6.67
CA LYS A 102 17.79 -11.33 -6.50
C LYS A 102 16.55 -12.05 -7.02
N VAL A 103 15.34 -11.44 -6.81
CA VAL A 103 14.10 -12.04 -7.28
C VAL A 103 13.93 -11.85 -8.78
N LYS A 104 14.21 -10.66 -9.30
CA LYS A 104 14.13 -10.36 -10.75
C LYS A 104 15.07 -11.25 -11.57
N ASP A 105 16.27 -11.56 -11.07
CA ASP A 105 17.26 -12.42 -11.73
C ASP A 105 16.75 -13.89 -11.91
N LYS A 106 15.60 -14.25 -11.32
CA LYS A 106 14.93 -15.55 -11.48
C LYS A 106 13.84 -15.56 -12.54
N LEU A 107 13.60 -14.44 -13.19
CA LEU A 107 12.49 -14.20 -14.11
C LEU A 107 13.03 -13.61 -15.41
N THR A 108 12.32 -13.81 -16.50
CA THR A 108 12.56 -13.09 -17.76
C THR A 108 12.07 -11.64 -17.64
N GLU A 109 12.54 -10.78 -18.54
CA GLU A 109 12.08 -9.40 -18.60
C GLU A 109 10.58 -9.28 -18.88
N GLU A 110 10.07 -10.13 -19.76
CA GLU A 110 8.64 -10.21 -20.08
C GLU A 110 7.79 -10.59 -18.85
N GLU A 111 8.24 -11.59 -18.07
CA GLU A 111 7.58 -11.98 -16.83
C GLU A 111 7.57 -10.83 -15.82
N VAL A 112 8.70 -10.13 -15.65
CA VAL A 112 8.80 -8.96 -14.76
C VAL A 112 7.80 -7.87 -15.19
N ILE A 113 7.72 -7.55 -16.49
CA ILE A 113 6.76 -6.58 -17.03
C ILE A 113 5.33 -7.05 -16.80
N GLN A 114 5.03 -8.33 -17.04
CA GLN A 114 3.68 -8.86 -16.86
C GLN A 114 3.24 -8.80 -15.38
N ILE A 115 4.10 -9.19 -14.45
CA ILE A 115 3.81 -9.15 -13.00
C ILE A 115 3.62 -7.69 -12.53
N SER A 116 4.39 -6.74 -13.09
CA SER A 116 4.35 -5.34 -12.69
C SER A 116 2.99 -4.68 -12.89
N LYS A 117 2.16 -5.18 -13.81
CA LYS A 117 0.82 -4.64 -14.10
C LYS A 117 -0.15 -4.80 -12.93
N SER A 118 0.00 -5.86 -12.13
CA SER A 118 -0.87 -6.12 -10.98
C SER A 118 -0.69 -5.12 -9.84
N ILE A 119 0.48 -4.46 -9.74
CA ILE A 119 0.78 -3.55 -8.62
C ILE A 119 -0.08 -2.28 -8.69
N PRO A 120 -0.10 -1.51 -9.80
CA PRO A 120 -0.98 -0.34 -9.87
C PRO A 120 -2.45 -0.70 -9.77
N GLU A 121 -2.92 -1.79 -10.39
CA GLU A 121 -4.31 -2.24 -10.29
C GLU A 121 -4.74 -2.48 -8.83
N LYS A 122 -3.93 -3.18 -8.05
CA LYS A 122 -4.19 -3.42 -6.61
C LYS A 122 -4.21 -2.12 -5.82
N LEU A 123 -3.22 -1.26 -5.99
CA LEU A 123 -3.11 -0.01 -5.24
C LEU A 123 -4.22 0.98 -5.61
N GLU A 124 -4.64 1.04 -6.87
CA GLU A 124 -5.74 1.87 -7.32
C GLU A 124 -7.07 1.39 -6.71
N ASN A 125 -7.32 0.09 -6.75
CA ASN A 125 -8.48 -0.49 -6.08
C ASN A 125 -8.49 -0.22 -4.57
N ASP A 126 -7.33 -0.34 -3.91
CA ASP A 126 -7.19 -0.03 -2.48
C ASP A 126 -7.50 1.44 -2.18
N PHE A 127 -7.08 2.36 -3.06
CA PHE A 127 -7.40 3.78 -2.92
C PHE A 127 -8.88 4.06 -3.17
N LEU A 128 -9.45 3.53 -4.25
CA LEU A 128 -10.81 3.88 -4.68
C LEU A 128 -11.90 3.25 -3.80
N ASN A 129 -11.69 2.03 -3.30
CA ASN A 129 -12.73 1.20 -2.72
C ASN A 129 -12.50 0.78 -1.26
N ASN A 130 -11.26 0.85 -0.74
CA ASN A 130 -10.89 0.27 0.56
C ASN A 130 -10.39 1.30 1.59
N ASP A 131 -10.69 2.60 1.40
CA ASP A 131 -10.26 3.71 2.29
C ASP A 131 -8.75 3.79 2.56
N ASN A 132 -7.94 3.25 1.65
CA ASN A 132 -6.49 3.25 1.82
C ASN A 132 -5.85 4.43 1.09
N ILE A 133 -5.92 5.63 1.69
CA ILE A 133 -5.39 6.87 1.11
C ILE A 133 -3.87 6.81 0.81
N ILE A 134 -3.12 5.97 1.55
CA ILE A 134 -1.68 5.79 1.33
C ILE A 134 -1.39 5.07 0.01
N SER A 135 -2.35 4.35 -0.55
CA SER A 135 -2.18 3.67 -1.84
C SER A 135 -1.93 4.63 -3.00
N ALA A 136 -2.56 5.82 -2.98
CA ALA A 136 -2.24 6.89 -3.97
C ALA A 136 -0.77 7.35 -3.87
N PHE A 137 -0.23 7.50 -2.66
CA PHE A 137 1.19 7.79 -2.46
C PHE A 137 2.10 6.68 -2.99
N LYS A 138 1.75 5.43 -2.72
CA LYS A 138 2.51 4.27 -3.21
C LYS A 138 2.48 4.16 -4.73
N LEU A 139 1.36 4.52 -5.38
CA LEU A 139 1.25 4.59 -6.84
C LEU A 139 2.20 5.63 -7.44
N GLY A 140 2.22 6.85 -6.90
CA GLY A 140 3.18 7.87 -7.32
C GLY A 140 4.62 7.37 -7.18
N TYR A 141 4.93 6.73 -6.06
CA TYR A 141 6.27 6.19 -5.80
C TYR A 141 6.60 4.97 -6.67
N TRP A 142 5.61 4.14 -7.00
CA TRP A 142 5.73 3.03 -7.94
C TRP A 142 6.19 3.50 -9.32
N PHE A 143 5.47 4.45 -9.91
CA PHE A 143 5.78 4.95 -11.25
C PHE A 143 7.09 5.76 -11.31
N GLU A 144 7.52 6.34 -10.19
CA GLU A 144 8.79 7.06 -10.11
C GLU A 144 10.01 6.14 -9.95
N LYS A 145 9.88 5.00 -9.21
CA LYS A 145 11.05 4.27 -8.71
C LYS A 145 11.08 2.77 -8.98
N PHE A 146 9.94 2.11 -9.05
CA PHE A 146 9.86 0.66 -9.05
C PHE A 146 9.29 0.04 -10.31
N SER A 147 8.47 0.77 -11.05
CA SER A 147 7.94 0.32 -12.34
C SER A 147 9.10 -0.06 -13.27
N PRO A 148 9.01 -1.17 -14.00
CA PRO A 148 9.98 -1.47 -15.07
C PRO A 148 10.12 -0.34 -16.09
N GLU A 149 9.02 0.35 -16.34
CA GLU A 149 8.97 1.56 -17.17
C GLU A 149 8.63 2.74 -16.26
N ILE A 150 9.62 3.61 -16.02
CA ILE A 150 9.43 4.84 -15.24
C ILE A 150 8.49 5.78 -16.00
N ASP A 151 7.45 6.28 -15.28
CA ASP A 151 6.43 7.15 -15.86
C ASP A 151 6.22 8.35 -14.94
N PHE A 152 6.88 9.47 -15.26
CA PHE A 152 6.79 10.68 -14.45
C PHE A 152 5.42 11.35 -14.53
N GLU A 153 4.67 11.20 -15.63
CA GLU A 153 3.32 11.74 -15.75
C GLU A 153 2.37 11.02 -14.77
N LYS A 154 2.37 9.68 -14.78
CA LYS A 154 1.60 8.90 -13.80
C LYS A 154 2.09 9.11 -12.37
N SER A 155 3.39 9.27 -12.16
CA SER A 155 3.92 9.58 -10.84
C SER A 155 3.38 10.92 -10.33
N TYR A 156 3.41 11.98 -11.16
CA TYR A 156 2.85 13.29 -10.83
C TYR A 156 1.35 13.21 -10.53
N LEU A 157 0.59 12.53 -11.40
CA LEU A 157 -0.84 12.30 -11.25
C LEU A 157 -1.17 11.72 -9.87
N TRP A 158 -0.56 10.60 -9.53
CA TRP A 158 -0.86 9.91 -8.29
C TRP A 158 -0.33 10.62 -7.03
N TYR A 159 0.80 11.35 -7.12
CA TYR A 159 1.19 12.24 -6.04
C TYR A 159 0.21 13.40 -5.86
N SER A 160 -0.38 13.93 -6.94
CA SER A 160 -1.40 14.98 -6.85
C SER A 160 -2.67 14.45 -6.17
N VAL A 161 -3.17 13.28 -6.57
CA VAL A 161 -4.28 12.58 -5.88
C VAL A 161 -3.97 12.36 -4.41
N SER A 162 -2.75 11.91 -4.10
CA SER A 162 -2.29 11.67 -2.73
C SER A 162 -2.30 12.93 -1.85
N VAL A 163 -1.87 14.07 -2.40
CA VAL A 163 -1.93 15.36 -1.70
C VAL A 163 -3.36 15.77 -1.43
N SER A 164 -4.25 15.64 -2.42
CA SER A 164 -5.69 15.93 -2.28
C SER A 164 -6.36 15.05 -1.23
N ALA A 165 -5.92 13.79 -1.09
CA ALA A 165 -6.37 12.87 -0.04
C ALA A 165 -5.75 13.14 1.35
N GLY A 166 -4.94 14.19 1.52
CA GLY A 166 -4.36 14.59 2.81
C GLY A 166 -2.98 14.00 3.11
N VAL A 167 -2.34 13.30 2.17
CA VAL A 167 -1.00 12.74 2.36
C VAL A 167 0.06 13.76 1.95
N TYR A 168 0.23 14.81 2.74
CA TYR A 168 1.05 16.01 2.41
C TYR A 168 2.54 15.72 2.18
N LYS A 169 3.08 14.60 2.66
CA LYS A 169 4.46 14.21 2.34
C LYS A 169 4.70 14.00 0.83
N ALA A 170 3.63 13.77 0.04
CA ALA A 170 3.71 13.65 -1.41
C ALA A 170 3.98 14.98 -2.12
N MET A 171 3.70 16.14 -1.49
CA MET A 171 3.80 17.47 -2.12
C MET A 171 5.18 17.74 -2.72
N LYS A 172 6.24 17.56 -1.93
CA LYS A 172 7.61 17.77 -2.41
C LYS A 172 8.01 16.83 -3.55
N LEU A 173 7.49 15.60 -3.53
CA LEU A 173 7.77 14.61 -4.58
C LEU A 173 7.02 14.97 -5.87
N ARG A 174 5.73 15.33 -5.76
CA ARG A 174 4.93 15.85 -6.85
C ARG A 174 5.61 17.02 -7.55
N ASP A 175 6.01 18.03 -6.77
CA ASP A 175 6.60 19.26 -7.31
C ASP A 175 7.92 18.97 -8.04
N ARG A 176 8.79 18.13 -7.46
CA ARG A 176 10.03 17.67 -8.09
C ARG A 176 9.78 16.91 -9.41
N VAL A 177 8.81 15.99 -9.41
CA VAL A 177 8.47 15.23 -10.63
C VAL A 177 7.84 16.14 -11.67
N GLY A 178 7.06 17.14 -11.24
CA GLY A 178 6.46 18.14 -12.12
C GLY A 178 7.46 18.97 -12.90
N GLU A 179 8.69 19.17 -12.37
CA GLU A 179 9.78 19.86 -13.09
C GLU A 179 10.27 19.07 -14.33
N LEU A 180 9.95 17.78 -14.41
CA LEU A 180 10.32 16.88 -15.51
C LEU A 180 9.24 16.75 -16.59
N ILE A 181 8.10 17.44 -16.43
CA ILE A 181 6.91 17.30 -17.27
C ILE A 181 6.62 18.64 -17.97
N ASP A 182 6.12 18.57 -19.21
CA ASP A 182 5.66 19.74 -19.93
C ASP A 182 4.51 20.47 -19.17
N LYS A 183 4.54 21.81 -19.14
CA LYS A 183 3.56 22.62 -18.42
C LYS A 183 2.13 22.41 -18.89
N LYS A 184 1.92 22.19 -20.20
CA LYS A 184 0.60 21.92 -20.74
C LYS A 184 0.08 20.58 -20.19
N LYS A 185 0.95 19.57 -20.15
CA LYS A 185 0.61 18.24 -19.62
C LYS A 185 0.29 18.29 -18.13
N ILE A 186 0.99 19.11 -17.35
CA ILE A 186 0.69 19.31 -15.91
C ILE A 186 -0.78 19.74 -15.72
N ASN A 187 -1.29 20.68 -16.51
CA ASN A 187 -2.67 21.14 -16.37
C ASN A 187 -3.68 20.00 -16.66
N GLU A 188 -3.42 19.18 -17.67
CA GLU A 188 -4.24 17.99 -17.96
C GLU A 188 -4.24 17.00 -16.80
N LEU A 189 -3.05 16.70 -16.26
CA LEU A 189 -2.88 15.78 -15.13
C LEU A 189 -3.53 16.29 -13.84
N GLN A 190 -3.60 17.61 -13.62
CA GLN A 190 -4.30 18.19 -12.48
C GLN A 190 -5.82 18.00 -12.57
N ILE A 191 -6.39 18.10 -13.78
CA ILE A 191 -7.81 17.82 -14.02
C ILE A 191 -8.08 16.35 -13.77
N GLU A 192 -7.28 15.47 -14.35
CA GLU A 192 -7.39 14.01 -14.17
C GLU A 192 -7.24 13.59 -12.70
N ALA A 193 -6.30 14.21 -11.96
CA ALA A 193 -6.12 13.95 -10.53
C ALA A 193 -7.38 14.31 -9.72
N ASN A 194 -8.05 15.41 -10.04
CA ASN A 194 -9.31 15.79 -9.39
C ASN A 194 -10.43 14.79 -9.73
N GLU A 195 -10.52 14.33 -10.97
CA GLU A 195 -11.50 13.31 -11.36
C GLU A 195 -11.30 12.00 -10.61
N ILE A 196 -10.06 11.52 -10.47
CA ILE A 196 -9.74 10.31 -9.71
C ILE A 196 -10.09 10.51 -8.22
N PHE A 197 -9.71 11.65 -7.64
CA PHE A 197 -10.00 11.96 -6.26
C PHE A 197 -11.50 11.97 -5.94
N THR A 198 -12.31 12.57 -6.82
CA THR A 198 -13.78 12.62 -6.67
C THR A 198 -14.47 11.28 -6.87
N LYS A 199 -13.86 10.35 -7.61
CA LYS A 199 -14.37 8.97 -7.76
C LYS A 199 -14.11 8.10 -6.52
N ASN A 200 -13.25 8.54 -5.61
CA ASN A 200 -13.01 7.79 -4.38
C ASN A 200 -14.30 7.76 -3.54
N LYS A 201 -14.72 6.57 -3.16
CA LYS A 201 -15.97 6.29 -2.46
C LYS A 201 -16.10 7.02 -1.10
N TYR A 202 -14.97 7.39 -0.47
CA TYR A 202 -14.94 8.06 0.84
C TYR A 202 -14.86 9.58 0.74
N PHE A 203 -14.43 10.12 -0.41
CA PHE A 203 -14.30 11.56 -0.63
C PHE A 203 -15.39 12.12 -1.56
N GLY A 204 -15.82 11.36 -2.58
CA GLY A 204 -16.80 11.81 -3.58
C GLY A 204 -18.17 12.18 -2.99
N ASN A 205 -18.62 11.49 -1.94
CA ASN A 205 -19.93 11.74 -1.33
C ASN A 205 -19.96 12.91 -0.32
N LYS A 206 -18.83 13.58 -0.03
CA LYS A 206 -18.81 14.74 0.87
C LYS A 206 -19.23 16.06 0.19
N GLY A 207 -19.29 16.09 -1.14
CA GLY A 207 -19.68 17.28 -1.91
C GLY A 207 -21.21 17.46 -2.06
N GLU A 208 -22.00 16.40 -1.94
CA GLU A 208 -23.45 16.46 -2.19
C GLU A 208 -24.29 16.81 -0.94
N ASN A 209 -23.70 16.86 0.26
CA ASN A 209 -24.44 17.13 1.51
C ASN A 209 -24.25 18.54 2.09
N ASN A 210 -23.70 19.50 1.34
CA ASN A 210 -23.54 20.87 1.83
C ASN A 210 -24.49 21.90 1.19
N ASP A 211 -25.57 21.47 0.51
CA ASP A 211 -26.64 22.36 0.06
C ASP A 211 -27.93 22.03 0.82
N ILE A 212 -27.99 22.44 2.10
CA ILE A 212 -29.25 22.79 2.80
C ILE A 212 -28.94 23.90 3.81
#